data_b984e4abfa2109ca28aeaef262b6b6fe
#
_entry.id   b984e4abfa2109ca28aeaef262b6b6fe
#
_cell.length_a   1.000
_cell.length_b   1.000
_cell.length_c   1.000
_cell.angle_alpha   90.00
_cell.angle_beta   90.00
_cell.angle_gamma   90.00
#
_symmetry.space_group_name_H-M   'P 1'
#
loop_
_entity.id
_entity.type
_entity.pdbx_description
1 polymer ?
#
loop_
_entity_poly.entity_id
_entity_poly.type
_entity_poly.pdbx_seq_one_letter_code
_entity_poly.pdbx_strand_id
1 'polypeptide(L)'
;MNSPSTITHSVLGMTLGSHNIPFSDSARNLGFILDFNLSMKKHVIKICQTAYFELTRISSIRRFLTEDATKTLVTSYILSRLDYCNCLLMGTPNSVIEPLQKIQNFAARLVLLAPRHHHSTPLLENLHWLPFSEHIKCKVACMCFSAINGSGPAYLYELLHVYTPSRTLRSSSDTCMLEIQQYKRKTHGFRTFSCFGPHIWNSLPQDKTLDTAQPCHLLKPN
;
A
#
# COMPACT_ATOMS: atom_id res chain seq x y z
N MET A 1 42.29 -17.43 8.67
CA MET A 1 41.37 -16.94 9.70
C MET A 1 41.26 -15.42 9.55
N ASN A 2 40.35 -14.94 8.75
CA ASN A 2 40.11 -13.51 8.54
C ASN A 2 38.77 -13.19 9.18
N SER A 3 38.82 -12.45 10.30
CA SER A 3 37.65 -11.92 10.98
C SER A 3 36.95 -10.89 10.09
N PRO A 4 35.61 -10.85 10.01
CA PRO A 4 34.92 -9.78 9.32
C PRO A 4 35.07 -8.49 10.11
N SER A 5 35.60 -7.45 9.46
CA SER A 5 35.71 -6.10 10.00
C SER A 5 34.34 -5.56 10.32
N THR A 6 34.04 -5.46 11.61
CA THR A 6 32.88 -4.74 12.16
C THR A 6 33.06 -3.26 11.82
N ILE A 7 32.31 -2.76 10.86
CA ILE A 7 32.22 -1.32 10.59
C ILE A 7 31.45 -0.72 11.77
N THR A 8 32.17 -0.24 12.74
CA THR A 8 31.64 0.59 13.83
C THR A 8 31.27 1.96 13.24
N HIS A 9 30.00 2.17 12.96
CA HIS A 9 29.47 3.49 12.63
C HIS A 9 29.52 4.37 13.90
N SER A 10 30.64 5.07 14.08
CA SER A 10 30.84 6.02 15.19
C SER A 10 30.32 7.43 14.90
N VAL A 11 29.28 7.59 14.06
CA VAL A 11 28.58 8.86 13.91
C VAL A 11 27.36 8.81 14.84
N LEU A 12 27.53 9.35 16.05
CA LEU A 12 26.52 9.29 17.12
C LEU A 12 25.31 10.22 16.93
N GLY A 13 25.29 11.08 15.90
CA GLY A 13 24.20 12.01 15.64
C GLY A 13 24.56 13.04 14.56
N MET A 14 23.60 13.91 14.24
CA MET A 14 23.74 15.07 13.36
C MET A 14 23.55 16.34 14.17
N THR A 15 24.46 17.31 14.04
CA THR A 15 24.35 18.62 14.72
C THR A 15 23.55 19.57 13.85
N LEU A 16 22.47 20.14 14.39
CA LEU A 16 21.68 21.19 13.77
C LEU A 16 21.68 22.43 14.67
N GLY A 17 22.45 23.45 14.28
CA GLY A 17 22.71 24.60 15.16
C GLY A 17 23.41 24.18 16.44
N SER A 18 22.81 24.48 17.59
CA SER A 18 23.31 24.11 18.93
C SER A 18 22.81 22.73 19.42
N HIS A 19 21.95 22.06 18.66
CA HIS A 19 21.33 20.79 19.06
C HIS A 19 21.98 19.61 18.37
N ASN A 20 22.32 18.57 19.16
CA ASN A 20 22.77 17.29 18.63
C ASN A 20 21.56 16.33 18.56
N ILE A 21 21.24 15.86 17.35
CA ILE A 21 20.15 14.94 17.08
C ILE A 21 20.75 13.54 16.96
N PRO A 22 20.49 12.62 17.92
CA PRO A 22 20.99 11.26 17.85
C PRO A 22 20.32 10.48 16.73
N PHE A 23 21.07 9.59 16.10
CA PHE A 23 20.48 8.65 15.14
C PHE A 23 19.60 7.64 15.88
N SER A 24 18.45 7.33 15.28
CA SER A 24 17.49 6.37 15.80
C SER A 24 17.23 5.26 14.78
N ASP A 25 17.07 4.02 15.27
CA ASP A 25 16.72 2.87 14.42
C ASP A 25 15.35 2.99 13.75
N SER A 26 14.51 3.89 14.22
CA SER A 26 13.20 4.17 13.65
C SER A 26 12.72 5.55 14.03
N ALA A 27 12.06 6.23 13.10
CA ALA A 27 11.46 7.54 13.30
C ALA A 27 9.96 7.49 12.96
N ARG A 28 9.15 8.25 13.70
CA ARG A 28 7.75 8.45 13.38
C ARG A 28 7.58 9.74 12.59
N ASN A 29 7.07 9.62 11.37
CA ASN A 29 6.77 10.76 10.50
C ASN A 29 5.28 10.72 10.13
N LEU A 30 4.53 11.80 10.45
CA LEU A 30 3.10 11.91 10.16
C LEU A 30 2.27 10.67 10.56
N GLY A 31 2.66 10.01 11.67
CA GLY A 31 1.98 8.79 12.13
C GLY A 31 2.54 7.48 11.57
N PHE A 32 3.29 7.51 10.48
CA PHE A 32 3.97 6.34 9.90
C PHE A 32 5.32 6.11 10.60
N ILE A 33 5.65 4.84 10.88
CA ILE A 33 6.93 4.47 11.50
C ILE A 33 7.87 3.97 10.41
N LEU A 34 8.94 4.74 10.16
CA LEU A 34 10.01 4.37 9.25
C LEU A 34 11.14 3.74 10.05
N ASP A 35 11.57 2.56 9.69
CA ASP A 35 12.75 1.90 10.23
C ASP A 35 13.95 2.12 9.30
N PHE A 36 15.17 2.03 9.86
CA PHE A 36 16.42 2.27 9.14
C PHE A 36 16.53 1.50 7.80
N ASN A 37 16.04 0.26 7.78
CA ASN A 37 16.06 -0.59 6.58
C ASN A 37 14.84 -0.39 5.68
N LEU A 38 13.94 0.54 5.99
CA LEU A 38 12.66 0.74 5.28
C LEU A 38 11.89 -0.58 5.09
N SER A 39 11.97 -1.49 6.07
CA SER A 39 11.30 -2.78 6.03
C SER A 39 9.80 -2.68 6.28
N MET A 40 9.37 -1.58 6.89
CA MET A 40 7.99 -1.28 7.31
C MET A 40 7.41 -2.24 8.36
N LYS A 41 8.19 -3.22 8.84
CA LYS A 41 7.72 -4.23 9.81
C LYS A 41 7.25 -3.62 11.11
N LYS A 42 8.02 -2.65 11.67
CA LYS A 42 7.65 -1.97 12.93
C LYS A 42 6.30 -1.25 12.81
N HIS A 43 6.05 -0.60 11.67
CA HIS A 43 4.78 0.07 11.38
C HIS A 43 3.62 -0.92 11.32
N VAL A 44 3.78 -1.99 10.53
CA VAL A 44 2.76 -3.04 10.37
C VAL A 44 2.42 -3.70 11.71
N ILE A 45 3.44 -4.04 12.52
CA ILE A 45 3.21 -4.60 13.87
C ILE A 45 2.36 -3.65 14.72
N LYS A 46 2.67 -2.35 14.71
CA LYS A 46 1.92 -1.34 15.47
C LYS A 46 0.48 -1.21 15.00
N ILE A 47 0.24 -1.19 13.68
CA ILE A 47 -1.12 -1.17 13.13
C ILE A 47 -1.87 -2.43 13.54
N CYS A 48 -1.25 -3.61 13.40
CA CYS A 48 -1.86 -4.88 13.76
C CYS A 48 -2.28 -4.92 15.23
N GLN A 49 -1.41 -4.51 16.15
CA GLN A 49 -1.73 -4.43 17.58
C GLN A 49 -2.96 -3.56 17.85
N THR A 50 -2.98 -2.37 17.26
CA THR A 50 -4.10 -1.43 17.44
C THR A 50 -5.39 -1.98 16.82
N ALA A 51 -5.32 -2.54 15.61
CA ALA A 51 -6.48 -3.08 14.92
C ALA A 51 -7.08 -4.30 15.65
N TYR A 52 -6.24 -5.21 16.15
CA TYR A 52 -6.72 -6.34 16.96
C TYR A 52 -7.39 -5.88 18.26
N PHE A 53 -6.85 -4.87 18.93
CA PHE A 53 -7.46 -4.29 20.11
C PHE A 53 -8.86 -3.75 19.81
N GLU A 54 -9.03 -2.96 18.74
CA GLU A 54 -10.33 -2.42 18.35
C GLU A 54 -11.30 -3.53 17.87
N LEU A 55 -10.80 -4.53 17.12
CA LEU A 55 -11.62 -5.68 16.72
C LEU A 55 -12.17 -6.44 17.93
N THR A 56 -11.36 -6.62 18.96
CA THR A 56 -11.80 -7.28 20.20
C THR A 56 -12.90 -6.47 20.90
N ARG A 57 -12.76 -5.14 20.96
CA ARG A 57 -13.76 -4.24 21.53
C ARG A 57 -15.08 -4.31 20.75
N ILE A 58 -15.04 -4.24 19.41
CA ILE A 58 -16.23 -4.35 18.58
C ILE A 58 -16.85 -5.74 18.72
N SER A 59 -16.04 -6.79 18.78
CA SER A 59 -16.51 -8.17 18.97
C SER A 59 -17.30 -8.36 20.27
N SER A 60 -16.90 -7.71 21.36
CA SER A 60 -17.59 -7.84 22.66
C SER A 60 -19.03 -7.25 22.64
N ILE A 61 -19.26 -6.24 21.82
CA ILE A 61 -20.57 -5.59 21.66
C ILE A 61 -21.32 -6.03 20.39
N ARG A 62 -20.73 -6.90 19.55
CA ARG A 62 -21.27 -7.28 18.24
C ARG A 62 -22.71 -7.76 18.29
N ARG A 63 -23.09 -8.49 19.35
CA ARG A 63 -24.46 -9.00 19.54
C ARG A 63 -25.54 -7.92 19.65
N PHE A 64 -25.14 -6.68 19.99
CA PHE A 64 -26.06 -5.56 20.13
C PHE A 64 -26.06 -4.64 18.90
N LEU A 65 -25.24 -4.94 17.89
CA LEU A 65 -25.08 -4.12 16.70
C LEU A 65 -25.74 -4.80 15.49
N THR A 66 -26.33 -3.98 14.63
CA THR A 66 -26.73 -4.40 13.28
C THR A 66 -25.49 -4.63 12.42
N GLU A 67 -25.65 -5.28 11.27
CA GLU A 67 -24.57 -5.48 10.31
C GLU A 67 -24.00 -4.15 9.81
N ASP A 68 -24.87 -3.21 9.42
CA ASP A 68 -24.47 -1.88 8.93
C ASP A 68 -23.74 -1.06 10.00
N ALA A 69 -24.21 -1.07 11.24
CA ALA A 69 -23.51 -0.40 12.33
C ALA A 69 -22.14 -1.01 12.56
N THR A 70 -22.03 -2.34 12.51
CA THR A 70 -20.75 -3.04 12.65
C THR A 70 -19.81 -2.70 11.48
N LYS A 71 -20.32 -2.71 10.24
CA LYS A 71 -19.57 -2.34 9.04
C LYS A 71 -19.03 -0.92 9.16
N THR A 72 -19.85 0.02 9.61
CA THR A 72 -19.45 1.42 9.84
C THR A 72 -18.34 1.54 10.88
N LEU A 73 -18.46 0.87 12.03
CA LEU A 73 -17.43 0.86 13.07
C LEU A 73 -16.11 0.24 12.57
N VAL A 74 -16.19 -0.91 11.90
CA VAL A 74 -15.02 -1.59 11.34
C VAL A 74 -14.34 -0.71 10.29
N THR A 75 -15.11 -0.09 9.41
CA THR A 75 -14.55 0.81 8.39
C THR A 75 -13.85 2.01 9.03
N SER A 76 -14.48 2.65 10.01
CA SER A 76 -13.97 3.86 10.65
C SER A 76 -12.75 3.61 11.53
N TYR A 77 -12.74 2.54 12.33
CA TYR A 77 -11.68 2.31 13.33
C TYR A 77 -10.56 1.38 12.86
N ILE A 78 -10.83 0.52 11.87
CA ILE A 78 -9.89 -0.51 11.44
C ILE A 78 -9.44 -0.26 10.00
N LEU A 79 -10.36 -0.28 9.02
CA LEU A 79 -9.97 -0.14 7.62
C LEU A 79 -9.32 1.22 7.33
N SER A 80 -9.83 2.31 7.92
CA SER A 80 -9.22 3.63 7.78
C SER A 80 -7.75 3.67 8.22
N ARG A 81 -7.39 2.91 9.28
CA ARG A 81 -6.01 2.81 9.76
C ARG A 81 -5.14 1.92 8.87
N LEU A 82 -5.71 0.83 8.35
CA LEU A 82 -5.06 -0.03 7.38
C LEU A 82 -4.78 0.72 6.08
N ASP A 83 -5.68 1.61 5.69
CA ASP A 83 -5.59 2.40 4.47
C ASP A 83 -4.67 3.61 4.56
N TYR A 84 -4.41 4.09 5.77
CA TYR A 84 -3.56 5.24 5.95
C TYR A 84 -2.12 4.93 5.51
N CYS A 85 -1.64 5.67 4.51
CA CYS A 85 -0.29 5.51 3.93
C CYS A 85 0.04 4.09 3.43
N ASN A 86 -0.95 3.25 3.13
CA ASN A 86 -0.73 1.88 2.68
C ASN A 86 0.05 1.78 1.35
N CYS A 87 0.02 2.82 0.51
CA CYS A 87 0.85 2.91 -0.69
C CYS A 87 2.36 2.83 -0.39
N LEU A 88 2.82 3.21 0.81
CA LEU A 88 4.21 3.04 1.22
C LEU A 88 4.61 1.56 1.43
N LEU A 89 3.63 0.66 1.53
CA LEU A 89 3.85 -0.78 1.61
C LEU A 89 3.98 -1.44 0.23
N MET A 90 3.87 -0.66 -0.86
CA MET A 90 4.03 -1.20 -2.20
C MET A 90 5.39 -1.88 -2.37
N GLY A 91 5.40 -3.03 -3.07
CA GLY A 91 6.62 -3.80 -3.32
C GLY A 91 7.28 -4.40 -2.06
N THR A 92 6.64 -4.33 -0.88
CA THR A 92 7.11 -5.07 0.31
C THR A 92 6.84 -6.57 0.16
N PRO A 93 7.64 -7.43 0.81
CA PRO A 93 7.40 -8.86 0.81
C PRO A 93 6.02 -9.23 1.37
N ASN A 94 5.42 -10.32 0.87
CA ASN A 94 4.12 -10.80 1.33
C ASN A 94 4.07 -11.04 2.85
N SER A 95 5.18 -11.42 3.47
CA SER A 95 5.28 -11.59 4.92
C SER A 95 4.99 -10.31 5.73
N VAL A 96 5.12 -9.13 5.11
CA VAL A 96 4.77 -7.83 5.72
C VAL A 96 3.29 -7.52 5.52
N ILE A 97 2.72 -7.90 4.38
CA ILE A 97 1.33 -7.61 3.99
C ILE A 97 0.36 -8.61 4.62
N GLU A 98 0.75 -9.88 4.73
CA GLU A 98 -0.11 -10.97 5.22
C GLU A 98 -0.77 -10.71 6.59
N PRO A 99 -0.10 -10.13 7.60
CA PRO A 99 -0.75 -9.79 8.87
C PRO A 99 -1.90 -8.79 8.71
N LEU A 100 -1.78 -7.82 7.79
CA LEU A 100 -2.83 -6.84 7.51
C LEU A 100 -4.01 -7.49 6.78
N GLN A 101 -3.75 -8.41 5.85
CA GLN A 101 -4.79 -9.21 5.22
C GLN A 101 -5.55 -10.08 6.24
N LYS A 102 -4.85 -10.67 7.22
CA LYS A 102 -5.49 -11.45 8.30
C LYS A 102 -6.44 -10.59 9.14
N ILE A 103 -6.07 -9.34 9.42
CA ILE A 103 -6.94 -8.39 10.11
C ILE A 103 -8.18 -8.09 9.29
N GLN A 104 -8.02 -7.80 8.00
CA GLN A 104 -9.14 -7.54 7.10
C GLN A 104 -10.09 -8.75 7.03
N ASN A 105 -9.55 -9.95 6.93
CA ASN A 105 -10.33 -11.18 6.92
C ASN A 105 -11.09 -11.40 8.25
N PHE A 106 -10.47 -11.07 9.38
CA PHE A 106 -11.15 -11.15 10.68
C PHE A 106 -12.26 -10.09 10.78
N ALA A 107 -11.99 -8.89 10.32
CA ALA A 107 -12.97 -7.82 10.27
C ALA A 107 -14.20 -8.19 9.42
N ALA A 108 -14.00 -8.80 8.24
CA ALA A 108 -15.08 -9.28 7.39
C ALA A 108 -15.94 -10.36 8.08
N ARG A 109 -15.29 -11.33 8.75
CA ARG A 109 -16.02 -12.36 9.54
C ARG A 109 -16.82 -11.73 10.68
N LEU A 110 -16.28 -10.72 11.34
CA LEU A 110 -16.96 -10.02 12.42
C LEU A 110 -18.22 -9.29 11.92
N VAL A 111 -18.14 -8.62 10.78
CA VAL A 111 -19.29 -7.91 10.17
C VAL A 111 -20.40 -8.90 9.80
N LEU A 112 -20.05 -9.98 9.10
CA LEU A 112 -21.02 -10.97 8.57
C LEU A 112 -21.36 -12.10 9.54
N LEU A 113 -20.86 -12.09 10.78
CA LEU A 113 -21.01 -13.17 11.76
C LEU A 113 -20.60 -14.56 11.20
N ALA A 114 -19.62 -14.58 10.28
CA ALA A 114 -19.20 -15.80 9.63
C ALA A 114 -18.26 -16.64 10.52
N PRO A 115 -18.39 -17.98 10.50
CA PRO A 115 -17.51 -18.89 11.24
C PRO A 115 -16.03 -18.74 10.83
N ARG A 116 -15.11 -19.10 11.73
CA ARG A 116 -13.65 -18.97 11.50
C ARG A 116 -13.13 -19.77 10.30
N HIS A 117 -13.78 -20.89 9.98
CA HIS A 117 -13.39 -21.79 8.89
C HIS A 117 -13.91 -21.36 7.52
N HIS A 118 -14.82 -20.39 7.44
CA HIS A 118 -15.29 -19.87 6.15
C HIS A 118 -14.14 -19.19 5.40
N HIS A 119 -14.08 -19.45 4.09
CA HIS A 119 -13.16 -18.76 3.20
C HIS A 119 -13.40 -17.25 3.23
N SER A 120 -12.33 -16.47 3.25
CA SER A 120 -12.43 -15.01 3.35
C SER A 120 -12.81 -14.33 2.04
N THR A 121 -12.46 -14.92 0.89
CA THR A 121 -12.72 -14.30 -0.44
C THR A 121 -14.20 -13.98 -0.66
N PRO A 122 -15.16 -14.93 -0.50
CA PRO A 122 -16.58 -14.61 -0.66
C PRO A 122 -17.10 -13.55 0.32
N LEU A 123 -16.51 -13.49 1.53
CA LEU A 123 -16.90 -12.50 2.54
C LEU A 123 -16.45 -11.09 2.13
N LEU A 124 -15.24 -10.97 1.58
CA LEU A 124 -14.73 -9.69 1.06
C LEU A 124 -15.52 -9.21 -0.15
N GLU A 125 -15.89 -10.13 -1.06
CA GLU A 125 -16.73 -9.85 -2.22
C GLU A 125 -18.12 -9.35 -1.82
N ASN A 126 -18.77 -10.01 -0.85
CA ASN A 126 -20.07 -9.58 -0.31
C ASN A 126 -20.01 -8.16 0.29
N LEU A 127 -18.93 -7.84 0.99
CA LEU A 127 -18.73 -6.51 1.57
C LEU A 127 -18.22 -5.47 0.56
N HIS A 128 -17.89 -5.87 -0.67
CA HIS A 128 -17.22 -5.07 -1.69
C HIS A 128 -15.87 -4.54 -1.22
N TRP A 129 -15.12 -5.35 -0.48
CA TRP A 129 -13.78 -5.03 -0.02
C TRP A 129 -12.73 -5.70 -0.91
N LEU A 130 -11.86 -4.90 -1.49
CA LEU A 130 -10.69 -5.43 -2.20
C LEU A 130 -9.71 -6.08 -1.21
N PRO A 131 -9.07 -7.21 -1.57
CA PRO A 131 -7.94 -7.73 -0.82
C PRO A 131 -6.88 -6.65 -0.59
N PHE A 132 -6.19 -6.71 0.54
CA PHE A 132 -5.30 -5.61 0.95
C PHE A 132 -4.19 -5.31 -0.06
N SER A 133 -3.60 -6.35 -0.69
CA SER A 133 -2.62 -6.19 -1.77
C SER A 133 -3.19 -5.45 -2.99
N GLU A 134 -4.41 -5.81 -3.40
CA GLU A 134 -5.07 -5.19 -4.55
C GLU A 134 -5.49 -3.74 -4.23
N HIS A 135 -5.84 -3.47 -2.98
CA HIS A 135 -6.15 -2.11 -2.52
C HIS A 135 -4.91 -1.18 -2.60
N ILE A 136 -3.71 -1.68 -2.26
CA ILE A 136 -2.45 -0.94 -2.47
C ILE A 136 -2.25 -0.63 -3.95
N LYS A 137 -2.40 -1.63 -4.83
CA LYS A 137 -2.25 -1.45 -6.28
C LYS A 137 -3.26 -0.44 -6.82
N CYS A 138 -4.52 -0.52 -6.39
CA CYS A 138 -5.57 0.42 -6.75
C CYS A 138 -5.19 1.87 -6.40
N LYS A 139 -4.71 2.11 -5.17
CA LYS A 139 -4.27 3.45 -4.76
C LYS A 139 -3.11 3.97 -5.60
N VAL A 140 -2.11 3.12 -5.88
CA VAL A 140 -0.98 3.50 -6.75
C VAL A 140 -1.47 3.82 -8.16
N ALA A 141 -2.37 3.01 -8.72
CA ALA A 141 -2.96 3.27 -10.03
C ALA A 141 -3.74 4.60 -10.07
N CYS A 142 -4.53 4.90 -9.01
CA CYS A 142 -5.20 6.19 -8.87
C CYS A 142 -4.23 7.37 -8.80
N MET A 143 -3.10 7.20 -8.11
CA MET A 143 -2.05 8.24 -8.06
C MET A 143 -1.42 8.47 -9.44
N CYS A 144 -1.14 7.40 -10.19
CA CYS A 144 -0.65 7.51 -11.58
C CYS A 144 -1.69 8.21 -12.47
N PHE A 145 -2.96 7.80 -12.39
CA PHE A 145 -4.05 8.42 -13.14
C PHE A 145 -4.17 9.92 -12.85
N SER A 146 -4.19 10.30 -11.56
CA SER A 146 -4.29 11.70 -11.15
C SER A 146 -3.07 12.51 -11.60
N ALA A 147 -1.87 11.93 -11.57
CA ALA A 147 -0.66 12.59 -12.03
C ALA A 147 -0.69 12.83 -13.54
N ILE A 148 -1.07 11.81 -14.33
CA ILE A 148 -1.14 11.91 -15.81
C ILE A 148 -2.19 12.94 -16.24
N ASN A 149 -3.34 12.97 -15.58
CA ASN A 149 -4.43 13.90 -15.91
C ASN A 149 -4.26 15.31 -15.30
N GLY A 150 -3.11 15.61 -14.69
CA GLY A 150 -2.83 16.93 -14.13
C GLY A 150 -3.68 17.29 -12.89
N SER A 151 -4.44 16.35 -12.32
CA SER A 151 -5.21 16.53 -11.09
C SER A 151 -4.42 16.19 -9.82
N GLY A 152 -3.23 15.60 -9.98
CA GLY A 152 -2.31 15.26 -8.91
C GLY A 152 -1.24 16.32 -8.66
N PRO A 153 -0.43 16.15 -7.59
CA PRO A 153 0.71 17.00 -7.33
C PRO A 153 1.75 16.93 -8.46
N ALA A 154 2.31 18.08 -8.86
CA ALA A 154 3.27 18.20 -9.98
C ALA A 154 4.49 17.27 -9.82
N TYR A 155 5.01 17.11 -8.60
CA TYR A 155 6.16 16.24 -8.34
C TYR A 155 5.90 14.75 -8.64
N LEU A 156 4.64 14.29 -8.62
CA LEU A 156 4.32 12.91 -9.03
C LEU A 156 4.34 12.78 -10.56
N TYR A 157 3.90 13.79 -11.28
CA TYR A 157 3.98 13.81 -12.74
C TYR A 157 5.43 13.76 -13.22
N GLU A 158 6.33 14.52 -12.59
CA GLU A 158 7.76 14.55 -12.91
C GLU A 158 8.46 13.19 -12.76
N LEU A 159 7.89 12.30 -11.92
CA LEU A 159 8.40 10.93 -11.73
C LEU A 159 7.88 9.92 -12.77
N LEU A 160 6.89 10.31 -13.59
CA LEU A 160 6.26 9.44 -14.57
C LEU A 160 6.61 9.92 -15.98
N HIS A 161 7.11 9.02 -16.81
CA HIS A 161 7.42 9.31 -18.21
C HIS A 161 6.51 8.49 -19.12
N VAL A 162 5.86 9.15 -20.08
CA VAL A 162 5.06 8.47 -21.08
C VAL A 162 5.99 7.74 -22.04
N TYR A 163 5.73 6.46 -22.27
CA TYR A 163 6.51 5.66 -23.18
C TYR A 163 6.26 6.11 -24.63
N THR A 164 7.32 6.52 -25.31
CA THR A 164 7.31 6.84 -26.74
C THR A 164 8.04 5.73 -27.51
N PRO A 165 7.33 4.88 -28.26
CA PRO A 165 7.98 3.80 -29.01
C PRO A 165 8.87 4.38 -30.11
N SER A 166 10.06 3.80 -30.29
CA SER A 166 11.01 4.19 -31.36
C SER A 166 10.51 3.86 -32.76
N ARG A 167 9.51 2.97 -32.88
CA ARG A 167 8.81 2.62 -34.11
C ARG A 167 7.31 2.59 -33.87
N THR A 168 6.53 3.22 -34.74
CA THR A 168 5.06 3.18 -34.71
C THR A 168 4.57 1.78 -35.09
N LEU A 169 4.08 1.04 -34.10
CA LEU A 169 3.35 -0.21 -34.31
C LEU A 169 1.85 0.09 -34.35
N ARG A 170 1.06 -0.70 -35.07
CA ARG A 170 -0.41 -0.53 -35.16
C ARG A 170 -1.10 -0.54 -33.77
N SER A 171 -0.50 -1.19 -32.77
CA SER A 171 -0.99 -1.25 -31.39
C SER A 171 -0.49 -0.12 -30.49
N SER A 172 0.44 0.73 -30.94
CA SER A 172 1.08 1.75 -30.10
C SER A 172 0.35 3.10 -30.09
N SER A 173 -0.63 3.30 -30.99
CA SER A 173 -1.31 4.59 -31.15
C SER A 173 -2.39 4.89 -30.10
N ASP A 174 -2.90 3.86 -29.41
CA ASP A 174 -4.09 4.00 -28.57
C ASP A 174 -3.85 3.69 -27.06
N THR A 175 -2.61 3.40 -26.64
CA THR A 175 -2.31 3.03 -25.26
C THR A 175 -1.36 4.02 -24.60
N CYS A 176 -1.82 4.67 -23.53
CA CYS A 176 -0.98 5.53 -22.68
C CYS A 176 -0.13 4.66 -21.75
N MET A 177 0.95 4.06 -22.29
CA MET A 177 1.91 3.28 -21.51
C MET A 177 2.91 4.20 -20.82
N LEU A 178 3.39 3.82 -19.64
CA LEU A 178 4.44 4.52 -18.92
C LEU A 178 5.78 3.80 -19.06
N GLU A 179 6.86 4.58 -19.14
CA GLU A 179 8.21 4.03 -19.16
C GLU A 179 8.58 3.47 -17.79
N ILE A 180 9.01 2.21 -17.74
CA ILE A 180 9.49 1.57 -16.52
C ILE A 180 10.96 1.91 -16.34
N GLN A 181 11.27 2.73 -15.34
CA GLN A 181 12.64 3.11 -15.04
C GLN A 181 13.45 1.91 -14.54
N GLN A 182 14.70 1.82 -15.02
CA GLN A 182 15.63 0.78 -14.57
C GLN A 182 16.09 1.06 -13.14
N TYR A 183 16.20 0.03 -12.32
CA TYR A 183 16.66 0.10 -10.95
C TYR A 183 17.82 -0.87 -10.69
N LYS A 184 18.80 -0.42 -9.88
CA LYS A 184 19.99 -1.23 -9.56
C LYS A 184 19.71 -2.31 -8.50
N ARG A 185 18.76 -2.08 -7.57
CA ARG A 185 18.47 -2.98 -6.45
C ARG A 185 16.96 -3.26 -6.36
N LYS A 186 16.59 -4.54 -6.40
CA LYS A 186 15.18 -4.98 -6.30
C LYS A 186 14.51 -4.57 -4.99
N THR A 187 15.26 -4.53 -3.88
CA THR A 187 14.68 -4.28 -2.54
C THR A 187 14.18 -2.86 -2.34
N HIS A 188 14.90 -1.85 -2.79
CA HIS A 188 14.53 -0.44 -2.60
C HIS A 188 14.16 0.25 -3.92
N GLY A 189 14.92 -0.01 -5.00
CA GLY A 189 14.69 0.64 -6.28
C GLY A 189 13.32 0.28 -6.89
N PHE A 190 12.93 -0.98 -6.85
CA PHE A 190 11.62 -1.41 -7.35
C PHE A 190 10.44 -0.78 -6.59
N ARG A 191 10.63 -0.46 -5.29
CA ARG A 191 9.59 0.13 -4.43
C ARG A 191 9.40 1.64 -4.63
N THR A 192 10.21 2.28 -5.45
CA THR A 192 10.02 3.71 -5.77
C THR A 192 8.77 3.88 -6.63
N PHE A 193 8.09 5.01 -6.46
CA PHE A 193 6.88 5.31 -7.25
C PHE A 193 7.18 5.35 -8.75
N SER A 194 8.35 5.88 -9.15
CA SER A 194 8.81 5.94 -10.54
C SER A 194 9.03 4.57 -11.21
N CYS A 195 9.20 3.49 -10.43
CA CYS A 195 9.33 2.12 -10.95
C CYS A 195 8.04 1.32 -10.80
N PHE A 196 7.46 1.33 -9.58
CA PHE A 196 6.29 0.51 -9.25
C PHE A 196 5.00 1.08 -9.86
N GLY A 197 4.86 2.42 -9.91
CA GLY A 197 3.71 3.08 -10.52
C GLY A 197 3.51 2.67 -11.99
N PRO A 198 4.51 2.88 -12.87
CA PRO A 198 4.44 2.43 -14.26
C PRO A 198 4.19 0.93 -14.41
N HIS A 199 4.78 0.10 -13.53
CA HIS A 199 4.56 -1.35 -13.56
C HIS A 199 3.09 -1.72 -13.31
N ILE A 200 2.46 -1.11 -12.30
CA ILE A 200 1.03 -1.31 -12.03
C ILE A 200 0.18 -0.73 -13.15
N TRP A 201 0.46 0.50 -13.58
CA TRP A 201 -0.29 1.16 -14.65
C TRP A 201 -0.33 0.32 -15.93
N ASN A 202 0.81 -0.15 -16.38
CA ASN A 202 0.93 -0.95 -17.59
C ASN A 202 0.31 -2.37 -17.44
N SER A 203 0.06 -2.84 -16.22
CA SER A 203 -0.62 -4.13 -15.96
C SER A 203 -2.15 -4.03 -16.01
N LEU A 204 -2.70 -2.82 -16.02
CA LEU A 204 -4.15 -2.63 -16.12
C LEU A 204 -4.65 -2.96 -17.53
N PRO A 205 -5.87 -3.53 -17.67
CA PRO A 205 -6.49 -3.70 -19.00
C PRO A 205 -6.63 -2.32 -19.65
N GLN A 206 -6.07 -2.21 -20.83
CA GLN A 206 -6.04 -0.97 -21.61
C GLN A 206 -7.33 -0.87 -22.45
N ASP A 207 -8.49 -0.74 -21.81
CA ASP A 207 -9.71 -0.46 -22.54
C ASP A 207 -9.74 1.00 -22.99
N LYS A 208 -10.16 1.21 -24.24
CA LYS A 208 -10.24 2.53 -24.91
C LYS A 208 -11.19 3.53 -24.23
N THR A 209 -11.86 3.13 -23.17
CA THR A 209 -12.87 3.91 -22.43
C THR A 209 -12.31 4.54 -21.14
N LEU A 210 -10.98 4.57 -20.95
CA LEU A 210 -10.33 5.13 -19.76
C LEU A 210 -10.49 6.67 -19.61
N ASP A 211 -11.14 7.33 -20.56
CA ASP A 211 -11.32 8.80 -20.49
C ASP A 211 -12.17 9.28 -19.30
N THR A 212 -12.85 8.39 -18.56
CA THR A 212 -13.73 8.79 -17.45
C THR A 212 -13.81 7.83 -16.27
N ALA A 213 -13.26 6.61 -16.35
CA ALA A 213 -13.42 5.60 -15.29
C ALA A 213 -12.24 5.60 -14.30
N GLN A 214 -12.53 5.65 -13.00
CA GLN A 214 -11.52 5.47 -11.97
C GLN A 214 -10.86 4.08 -12.07
N PRO A 215 -9.52 3.97 -11.99
CA PRO A 215 -8.77 2.71 -12.15
C PRO A 215 -9.19 1.59 -11.19
N CYS A 216 -9.85 1.92 -10.09
CA CYS A 216 -10.29 0.95 -9.08
C CYS A 216 -11.33 -0.07 -9.59
N HIS A 217 -12.08 0.24 -10.63
CA HIS A 217 -13.04 -0.71 -11.22
C HIS A 217 -12.36 -1.85 -12.01
N LEU A 218 -11.12 -1.62 -12.46
CA LEU A 218 -10.35 -2.57 -13.27
C LEU A 218 -9.61 -3.63 -12.44
N LEU A 219 -9.50 -3.43 -11.11
CA LEU A 219 -8.81 -4.34 -10.21
C LEU A 219 -9.74 -5.30 -9.45
N LYS A 220 -11.02 -5.39 -9.85
CA LYS A 220 -11.92 -6.39 -9.27
C LYS A 220 -11.46 -7.78 -9.73
N PRO A 221 -11.29 -8.75 -8.81
CA PRO A 221 -11.06 -10.13 -9.21
C PRO A 221 -12.30 -10.64 -9.98
N ASN A 222 -12.05 -11.30 -11.10
CA ASN A 222 -13.07 -12.10 -11.82
C ASN A 222 -13.52 -13.26 -10.97
#